data_6b9e2403bf63c66cad230e6d98b119a6
#
_entry.id   6b9e2403bf63c66cad230e6d98b119a6
#
_cell.length_a   1.000
_cell.length_b   1.000
_cell.length_c   1.000
_cell.angle_alpha   90.00
_cell.angle_beta   90.00
_cell.angle_gamma   90.00
#
_symmetry.space_group_name_H-M   'P 1'
#
loop_
_entity.id
_entity.type
_entity.pdbx_description
1 polymer ?
#
loop_
_entity_poly.entity_id
_entity_poly.type
_entity_poly.pdbx_seq_one_letter_code
_entity_poly.pdbx_strand_id
1 'polypeptide(L)'
;MPGSNRCGKVVGRARLRTEGTLIGRPFTVTMSGYLSSEQRERYARHLVLPGVEEEGQEKLLKSSVLVVGAGGLGSPALMYLAAAGVGRIGIIDNDTVSSSNLQRQIIHNSSWVGKSKVESASNWIKGLNSDIDVVEMEDRLTHENSLEILSGYDVIIDGTDNFQSRYLIGDACEILDKPWIFGSIHRFE
;
A
#
# COMPACT_ATOMS: atom_id res chain seq x y z
N MET A 1 -23.46 14.95 42.81
CA MET A 1 -23.54 13.50 42.69
C MET A 1 -22.63 13.07 41.53
N PRO A 2 -21.58 12.26 41.73
CA PRO A 2 -20.66 11.88 40.64
C PRO A 2 -21.26 10.74 39.84
N GLY A 3 -21.28 10.93 38.51
CA GLY A 3 -21.73 9.92 37.56
C GLY A 3 -20.74 8.74 37.45
N SER A 4 -21.26 7.56 37.60
CA SER A 4 -20.52 6.31 37.55
C SER A 4 -20.02 5.98 36.12
N ASN A 5 -18.72 6.01 35.88
CA ASN A 5 -18.10 5.38 34.73
C ASN A 5 -18.24 3.86 34.84
N ARG A 6 -19.05 3.25 34.01
CA ARG A 6 -19.06 1.79 33.81
C ARG A 6 -18.11 1.45 32.64
N CYS A 7 -16.93 1.02 32.99
CA CYS A 7 -16.00 0.39 32.05
C CYS A 7 -16.42 -1.09 31.91
N GLY A 8 -17.02 -1.45 30.78
CA GLY A 8 -17.35 -2.84 30.47
C GLY A 8 -16.29 -3.44 29.57
N LYS A 9 -15.52 -4.40 30.08
CA LYS A 9 -14.60 -5.24 29.29
C LYS A 9 -15.39 -6.35 28.62
N VAL A 10 -15.41 -6.38 27.29
CA VAL A 10 -15.94 -7.51 26.53
C VAL A 10 -14.81 -8.11 25.69
N VAL A 11 -14.61 -9.41 25.83
CA VAL A 11 -13.63 -10.20 25.08
C VAL A 11 -14.28 -10.65 23.76
N GLY A 12 -13.61 -10.36 22.63
CA GLY A 12 -14.06 -10.71 21.29
C GLY A 12 -14.76 -9.55 20.57
N ARG A 13 -14.20 -9.08 19.44
CA ARG A 13 -14.69 -8.05 18.50
C ARG A 13 -15.68 -7.04 19.12
N ALA A 14 -15.20 -6.17 19.98
CA ALA A 14 -16.07 -5.28 20.73
C ALA A 14 -15.82 -3.83 20.30
N ARG A 15 -16.91 -3.16 19.91
CA ARG A 15 -16.96 -1.71 19.80
C ARG A 15 -17.07 -1.15 21.21
N LEU A 16 -16.06 -0.41 21.67
CA LEU A 16 -16.17 0.40 22.88
C LEU A 16 -16.94 1.68 22.51
N ARG A 17 -18.12 1.88 23.09
CA ARG A 17 -18.81 3.16 23.07
C ARG A 17 -18.46 3.91 24.34
N THR A 18 -17.83 5.06 24.20
CA THR A 18 -17.71 6.04 25.27
C THR A 18 -18.66 7.19 24.97
N GLU A 19 -19.63 7.41 25.89
CA GLU A 19 -20.53 8.56 25.82
C GLU A 19 -20.01 9.63 26.77
N GLY A 20 -19.95 10.86 26.30
CA GLY A 20 -19.52 12.01 27.08
C GLY A 20 -20.26 13.27 26.67
N THR A 21 -20.14 14.32 27.47
CA THR A 21 -20.74 15.62 27.18
C THR A 21 -19.63 16.67 27.12
N LEU A 22 -19.44 17.31 25.96
CA LEU A 22 -18.53 18.43 25.77
C LEU A 22 -19.35 19.68 25.43
N ILE A 23 -19.22 20.74 26.23
CA ILE A 23 -19.93 22.02 26.01
C ILE A 23 -21.46 21.82 25.83
N GLY A 24 -22.09 20.98 26.69
CA GLY A 24 -23.54 20.79 26.70
C GLY A 24 -24.15 20.00 25.55
N ARG A 25 -23.30 19.38 24.68
CA ARG A 25 -23.77 18.49 23.62
C ARG A 25 -23.29 17.06 23.89
N PRO A 26 -24.19 16.07 23.85
CA PRO A 26 -23.75 14.68 23.93
C PRO A 26 -22.94 14.33 22.68
N PHE A 27 -21.79 13.70 22.87
CA PHE A 27 -21.02 13.11 21.77
C PHE A 27 -20.79 11.61 22.04
N THR A 28 -20.84 10.84 20.99
CA THR A 28 -20.55 9.42 21.06
C THR A 28 -19.26 9.18 20.28
N VAL A 29 -18.18 8.81 20.97
CA VAL A 29 -16.97 8.32 20.33
C VAL A 29 -17.18 6.83 20.10
N THR A 30 -17.41 6.46 18.85
CA THR A 30 -17.37 5.06 18.44
C THR A 30 -15.95 4.72 18.07
N MET A 31 -15.21 4.09 18.96
CA MET A 31 -13.90 3.52 18.60
C MET A 31 -14.16 2.26 17.80
N SER A 32 -13.96 2.29 16.49
CA SER A 32 -13.92 1.10 15.67
C SER A 32 -12.60 0.36 16.02
N GLY A 33 -12.73 -0.87 16.48
CA GLY A 33 -11.62 -1.58 17.13
C GLY A 33 -10.65 -2.29 16.14
N TYR A 34 -10.48 -1.77 14.92
CA TYR A 34 -9.67 -2.43 13.89
C TYR A 34 -8.20 -2.02 13.90
N LEU A 35 -7.86 -0.78 14.28
CA LEU A 35 -6.46 -0.34 14.36
C LEU A 35 -5.86 -0.63 15.73
N SER A 36 -4.66 -1.20 15.77
CA SER A 36 -3.86 -1.33 16.99
C SER A 36 -3.40 0.05 17.49
N SER A 37 -2.91 0.12 18.74
CA SER A 37 -2.32 1.37 19.27
C SER A 37 -1.12 1.84 18.44
N GLU A 38 -0.29 0.91 17.98
CA GLU A 38 0.87 1.17 17.13
C GLU A 38 0.46 1.70 15.75
N GLN A 39 -0.58 1.11 15.16
CA GLN A 39 -1.15 1.58 13.89
C GLN A 39 -1.78 2.97 14.03
N ARG A 40 -2.45 3.27 15.15
CA ARG A 40 -2.98 4.61 15.43
C ARG A 40 -1.89 5.65 15.57
N GLU A 41 -0.77 5.31 16.17
CA GLU A 41 0.40 6.19 16.27
C GLU A 41 1.03 6.40 14.88
N ARG A 42 1.29 5.31 14.14
CA ARG A 42 1.87 5.34 12.79
C ARG A 42 1.05 6.20 11.83
N TYR A 43 -0.27 6.03 11.81
CA TYR A 43 -1.17 6.70 10.86
C TYR A 43 -1.88 7.92 11.46
N ALA A 44 -1.42 8.45 12.60
CA ALA A 44 -2.09 9.56 13.29
C ALA A 44 -2.38 10.77 12.40
N ARG A 45 -1.52 11.05 11.40
CA ARG A 45 -1.74 12.14 10.44
C ARG A 45 -2.82 11.84 9.41
N HIS A 46 -3.04 10.58 9.07
CA HIS A 46 -4.14 10.16 8.20
C HIS A 46 -5.48 10.21 8.93
N LEU A 47 -5.50 9.84 10.21
CA LEU A 47 -6.73 9.78 11.01
C LEU A 47 -7.40 11.14 11.22
N VAL A 48 -6.67 12.25 11.02
CA VAL A 48 -7.21 13.61 11.13
C VAL A 48 -7.58 14.22 9.77
N LEU A 49 -7.34 13.52 8.65
CA LEU A 49 -7.66 14.01 7.33
C LEU A 49 -9.13 13.74 6.99
N PRO A 50 -9.94 14.77 6.67
CA PRO A 50 -11.32 14.56 6.21
C PRO A 50 -11.35 13.64 4.97
N GLY A 51 -12.19 12.59 5.04
CA GLY A 51 -12.35 11.61 3.96
C GLY A 51 -11.36 10.44 4.00
N VAL A 52 -10.34 10.47 4.88
CA VAL A 52 -9.54 9.30 5.23
C VAL A 52 -10.00 8.77 6.57
N GLU A 53 -9.68 9.46 7.65
CA GLU A 53 -10.04 9.11 9.01
C GLU A 53 -9.70 7.65 9.35
N GLU A 54 -10.37 7.06 10.35
CA GLU A 54 -10.14 5.67 10.73
C GLU A 54 -10.65 4.68 9.66
N GLU A 55 -11.83 4.97 9.11
CA GLU A 55 -12.44 4.12 8.08
C GLU A 55 -11.61 4.04 6.80
N GLY A 56 -11.05 5.16 6.35
CA GLY A 56 -10.16 5.19 5.18
C GLY A 56 -8.86 4.45 5.44
N GLN A 57 -8.26 4.60 6.62
CA GLN A 57 -7.05 3.86 6.97
C GLN A 57 -7.30 2.36 7.07
N GLU A 58 -8.45 1.93 7.59
CA GLU A 58 -8.85 0.52 7.57
C GLU A 58 -8.99 -0.04 6.15
N LYS A 59 -9.55 0.76 5.23
CA LYS A 59 -9.63 0.38 3.81
C LYS A 59 -8.25 0.18 3.22
N LEU A 60 -7.29 1.09 3.48
CA LEU A 60 -5.90 0.95 3.02
C LEU A 60 -5.26 -0.33 3.55
N LEU A 61 -5.40 -0.63 4.84
CA LEU A 61 -4.86 -1.84 5.46
C LEU A 61 -5.45 -3.15 4.90
N LYS A 62 -6.65 -3.09 4.33
CA LYS A 62 -7.33 -4.24 3.71
C LYS A 62 -7.10 -4.32 2.20
N SER A 63 -6.58 -3.26 1.59
CA SER A 63 -6.37 -3.18 0.15
C SER A 63 -5.11 -3.91 -0.29
N SER A 64 -5.14 -4.37 -1.54
CA SER A 64 -4.03 -5.01 -2.23
C SER A 64 -3.67 -4.23 -3.49
N VAL A 65 -2.39 -3.95 -3.70
CA VAL A 65 -1.88 -3.24 -4.88
C VAL A 65 -0.75 -4.02 -5.50
N LEU A 66 -0.82 -4.23 -6.82
CA LEU A 66 0.31 -4.74 -7.60
C LEU A 66 1.06 -3.59 -8.26
N VAL A 67 2.36 -3.55 -8.09
CA VAL A 67 3.25 -2.65 -8.82
C VAL A 67 4.06 -3.46 -9.84
N VAL A 68 3.84 -3.18 -11.10
CA VAL A 68 4.57 -3.80 -12.21
C VAL A 68 5.77 -2.92 -12.54
N GLY A 69 6.96 -3.42 -12.21
CA GLY A 69 8.24 -2.70 -12.34
C GLY A 69 8.65 -1.95 -11.06
N ALA A 70 9.81 -2.28 -10.51
CA ALA A 70 10.45 -1.62 -9.37
C ALA A 70 11.52 -0.60 -9.83
N GLY A 71 11.28 0.03 -10.97
CA GLY A 71 12.16 1.02 -11.60
C GLY A 71 11.98 2.44 -11.08
N GLY A 72 12.21 3.43 -11.95
CA GLY A 72 12.15 4.86 -11.58
C GLY A 72 10.78 5.35 -11.15
N LEU A 73 9.71 4.83 -11.76
CA LEU A 73 8.31 5.15 -11.40
C LEU A 73 7.79 4.23 -10.28
N GLY A 74 8.13 2.94 -10.33
CA GLY A 74 7.73 1.99 -9.30
C GLY A 74 8.37 2.27 -7.93
N SER A 75 9.61 2.74 -7.89
CA SER A 75 10.31 3.06 -6.62
C SER A 75 9.51 4.02 -5.73
N PRO A 76 9.18 5.25 -6.15
CA PRO A 76 8.39 6.16 -5.32
C PRO A 76 6.98 5.62 -5.03
N ALA A 77 6.34 4.95 -6.00
CA ALA A 77 5.02 4.36 -5.79
C ALA A 77 5.06 3.33 -4.64
N LEU A 78 5.98 2.37 -4.67
CA LEU A 78 6.17 1.37 -3.62
C LEU A 78 6.43 2.00 -2.25
N MET A 79 7.30 3.02 -2.21
CA MET A 79 7.65 3.72 -0.96
C MET A 79 6.44 4.40 -0.33
N TYR A 80 5.64 5.11 -1.12
CA TYR A 80 4.47 5.83 -0.60
C TYR A 80 3.29 4.91 -0.29
N LEU A 81 3.07 3.84 -1.05
CA LEU A 81 2.08 2.82 -0.72
C LEU A 81 2.39 2.15 0.62
N ALA A 82 3.67 1.82 0.84
CA ALA A 82 4.13 1.24 2.10
C ALA A 82 3.97 2.24 3.27
N ALA A 83 4.34 3.51 3.07
CA ALA A 83 4.15 4.55 4.07
C ALA A 83 2.68 4.81 4.39
N ALA A 84 1.80 4.75 3.38
CA ALA A 84 0.36 4.91 3.55
C ALA A 84 -0.31 3.71 4.25
N GLY A 85 0.35 2.57 4.32
CA GLY A 85 -0.18 1.37 4.98
C GLY A 85 -1.14 0.57 4.12
N VAL A 86 -0.86 0.43 2.82
CA VAL A 86 -1.53 -0.56 1.98
C VAL A 86 -1.17 -1.94 2.49
N GLY A 87 -2.18 -2.74 2.85
CA GLY A 87 -1.95 -3.97 3.61
C GLY A 87 -1.24 -5.09 2.84
N ARG A 88 -1.42 -5.14 1.51
CA ARG A 88 -0.73 -6.10 0.65
C ARG A 88 -0.16 -5.42 -0.58
N ILE A 89 1.13 -5.59 -0.83
CA ILE A 89 1.84 -5.04 -1.99
C ILE A 89 2.51 -6.17 -2.76
N GLY A 90 2.05 -6.39 -3.99
CA GLY A 90 2.74 -7.24 -4.95
C GLY A 90 3.78 -6.43 -5.74
N ILE A 91 4.93 -7.02 -5.98
CA ILE A 91 6.00 -6.44 -6.77
C ILE A 91 6.40 -7.46 -7.83
N ILE A 92 6.30 -7.10 -9.10
CA ILE A 92 6.79 -7.94 -10.20
C ILE A 92 7.83 -7.18 -11.01
N ASP A 93 9.05 -7.71 -11.07
CA ASP A 93 10.18 -7.20 -11.84
C ASP A 93 11.22 -8.32 -12.02
N ASN A 94 11.75 -8.49 -13.21
CA ASN A 94 12.74 -9.53 -13.52
C ASN A 94 14.18 -9.01 -13.59
N ASP A 95 14.40 -7.74 -13.26
CA ASP A 95 15.71 -7.11 -13.35
C ASP A 95 16.52 -7.21 -12.04
N THR A 96 17.81 -6.95 -12.17
CA THR A 96 18.72 -6.72 -11.05
C THR A 96 19.04 -5.24 -10.88
N VAL A 97 19.41 -4.87 -9.66
CA VAL A 97 19.83 -3.50 -9.34
C VAL A 97 21.16 -3.20 -10.02
N SER A 98 21.23 -2.09 -10.73
CA SER A 98 22.46 -1.57 -11.35
C SER A 98 22.83 -0.22 -10.75
N SER A 99 24.12 0.06 -10.62
CA SER A 99 24.64 1.35 -10.16
C SER A 99 24.09 2.53 -10.97
N SER A 100 23.93 2.35 -12.30
CA SER A 100 23.36 3.37 -13.20
C SER A 100 21.87 3.66 -12.95
N ASN A 101 21.19 2.81 -12.19
CA ASN A 101 19.79 2.99 -11.85
C ASN A 101 19.60 3.84 -10.58
N LEU A 102 20.57 3.87 -9.66
CA LEU A 102 20.42 4.42 -8.32
C LEU A 102 20.13 5.93 -8.28
N GLN A 103 20.44 6.67 -9.32
CA GLN A 103 20.15 8.10 -9.41
C GLN A 103 18.65 8.41 -9.53
N ARG A 104 17.78 7.41 -9.84
CA ARG A 104 16.32 7.58 -9.94
C ARG A 104 15.49 6.46 -9.30
N GLN A 105 16.06 5.28 -9.12
CA GLN A 105 15.39 4.13 -8.49
C GLN A 105 15.69 4.13 -6.99
N ILE A 106 15.09 5.09 -6.28
CA ILE A 106 15.45 5.49 -4.92
C ILE A 106 15.09 4.46 -3.83
N ILE A 107 14.33 3.44 -4.15
CA ILE A 107 14.04 2.32 -3.22
C ILE A 107 15.24 1.38 -3.07
N HIS A 108 16.15 1.40 -4.04
CA HIS A 108 17.36 0.57 -4.04
C HIS A 108 18.56 1.35 -3.48
N ASN A 109 19.59 0.63 -3.08
CA ASN A 109 20.85 1.21 -2.63
C ASN A 109 22.06 0.39 -3.10
N SER A 110 23.28 0.90 -2.85
CA SER A 110 24.52 0.31 -3.37
C SER A 110 24.79 -1.11 -2.87
N SER A 111 24.27 -1.53 -1.71
CA SER A 111 24.46 -2.89 -1.19
C SER A 111 23.65 -3.95 -1.95
N TRP A 112 22.72 -3.51 -2.78
CA TRP A 112 21.85 -4.35 -3.61
C TRP A 112 22.30 -4.47 -5.06
N VAL A 113 23.36 -3.78 -5.46
CA VAL A 113 23.88 -3.87 -6.85
C VAL A 113 24.20 -5.33 -7.21
N GLY A 114 23.65 -5.79 -8.34
CA GLY A 114 23.73 -7.16 -8.82
C GLY A 114 22.72 -8.14 -8.24
N LYS A 115 21.87 -7.71 -7.29
CA LYS A 115 20.80 -8.53 -6.69
C LYS A 115 19.42 -8.14 -7.23
N SER A 116 18.42 -8.95 -6.96
CA SER A 116 17.05 -8.74 -7.40
C SER A 116 16.50 -7.37 -6.98
N LYS A 117 15.83 -6.68 -7.91
CA LYS A 117 15.09 -5.44 -7.61
C LYS A 117 13.90 -5.72 -6.68
N VAL A 118 13.24 -6.86 -6.86
CA VAL A 118 12.08 -7.25 -6.04
C VAL A 118 12.51 -7.48 -4.60
N GLU A 119 13.55 -8.27 -4.35
CA GLU A 119 14.10 -8.49 -3.01
C GLU A 119 14.54 -7.17 -2.36
N SER A 120 15.22 -6.31 -3.12
CA SER A 120 15.68 -5.01 -2.64
C SER A 120 14.52 -4.13 -2.20
N ALA A 121 13.46 -4.05 -3.01
CA ALA A 121 12.26 -3.27 -2.70
C ALA A 121 11.51 -3.84 -1.50
N SER A 122 11.33 -5.16 -1.44
CA SER A 122 10.70 -5.85 -0.31
C SER A 122 11.44 -5.59 1.00
N ASN A 123 12.77 -5.71 0.99
CA ASN A 123 13.58 -5.42 2.16
C ASN A 123 13.39 -3.98 2.66
N TRP A 124 13.32 -3.01 1.74
CA TRP A 124 13.06 -1.61 2.09
C TRP A 124 11.66 -1.44 2.72
N ILE A 125 10.62 -2.02 2.10
CA ILE A 125 9.24 -1.95 2.60
C ILE A 125 9.13 -2.56 4.00
N LYS A 126 9.67 -3.76 4.20
CA LYS A 126 9.66 -4.45 5.50
C LYS A 126 10.42 -3.66 6.59
N GLY A 127 11.47 -2.93 6.20
CA GLY A 127 12.20 -2.03 7.10
C GLY A 127 11.41 -0.78 7.49
N LEU A 128 10.53 -0.28 6.62
CA LEU A 128 9.65 0.85 6.91
C LEU A 128 8.42 0.42 7.70
N ASN A 129 7.76 -0.65 7.25
CA ASN A 129 6.48 -1.10 7.78
C ASN A 129 6.37 -2.63 7.70
N SER A 130 6.63 -3.30 8.80
CA SER A 130 6.60 -4.76 8.90
C SER A 130 5.20 -5.38 8.85
N ASP A 131 4.14 -4.58 8.97
CA ASP A 131 2.74 -5.05 8.93
C ASP A 131 2.28 -5.37 7.52
N ILE A 132 3.05 -4.96 6.49
CA ILE A 132 2.67 -5.14 5.09
C ILE A 132 3.02 -6.54 4.61
N ASP A 133 2.05 -7.23 4.01
CA ASP A 133 2.25 -8.45 3.26
C ASP A 133 2.86 -8.12 1.88
N VAL A 134 4.16 -8.42 1.71
CA VAL A 134 4.89 -8.18 0.45
C VAL A 134 4.99 -9.47 -0.32
N VAL A 135 4.39 -9.51 -1.52
CA VAL A 135 4.46 -10.62 -2.45
C VAL A 135 5.52 -10.32 -3.51
N GLU A 136 6.59 -11.08 -3.47
CA GLU A 136 7.77 -10.95 -4.33
C GLU A 136 7.62 -11.85 -5.56
N MET A 137 7.68 -11.27 -6.77
CA MET A 137 7.62 -11.99 -8.03
C MET A 137 8.80 -11.59 -8.92
N GLU A 138 9.86 -12.39 -8.89
CA GLU A 138 11.03 -12.22 -9.77
C GLU A 138 10.72 -12.78 -11.15
N ASP A 139 9.78 -12.20 -11.83
CA ASP A 139 9.30 -12.67 -13.13
C ASP A 139 8.93 -11.48 -14.02
N ARG A 140 8.69 -11.77 -15.27
CA ARG A 140 8.17 -10.84 -16.26
C ARG A 140 6.68 -11.08 -16.46
N LEU A 141 5.91 -9.98 -16.51
CA LEU A 141 4.51 -10.07 -16.90
C LEU A 141 4.41 -10.44 -18.39
N THR A 142 3.68 -11.51 -18.69
CA THR A 142 3.47 -12.06 -20.04
C THR A 142 1.98 -12.28 -20.31
N HIS A 143 1.63 -12.62 -21.54
CA HIS A 143 0.25 -12.96 -21.88
C HIS A 143 -0.28 -14.17 -21.11
N GLU A 144 0.61 -15.12 -20.78
CA GLU A 144 0.23 -16.37 -20.13
C GLU A 144 -0.08 -16.16 -18.64
N ASN A 145 0.63 -15.23 -17.97
CA ASN A 145 0.51 -15.04 -16.51
C ASN A 145 -0.25 -13.77 -16.09
N SER A 146 -0.49 -12.82 -17.01
CA SER A 146 -1.02 -11.50 -16.66
C SER A 146 -2.40 -11.57 -16.00
N LEU A 147 -3.34 -12.31 -16.57
CA LEU A 147 -4.71 -12.39 -16.03
C LEU A 147 -4.74 -13.03 -14.64
N GLU A 148 -3.95 -14.09 -14.44
CA GLU A 148 -3.84 -14.76 -13.13
C GLU A 148 -3.26 -13.82 -12.08
N ILE A 149 -2.10 -13.20 -12.37
CA ILE A 149 -1.39 -12.33 -11.43
C ILE A 149 -2.23 -11.08 -11.10
N LEU A 150 -2.75 -10.38 -12.12
CA LEU A 150 -3.50 -9.14 -11.90
C LEU A 150 -4.82 -9.37 -11.15
N SER A 151 -5.46 -10.52 -11.36
CA SER A 151 -6.73 -10.83 -10.68
C SER A 151 -6.63 -10.81 -9.16
N GLY A 152 -5.46 -11.10 -8.61
CA GLY A 152 -5.18 -11.18 -7.17
C GLY A 152 -5.07 -9.83 -6.45
N TYR A 153 -5.25 -8.70 -7.13
CA TYR A 153 -5.07 -7.36 -6.56
C TYR A 153 -6.25 -6.43 -6.86
N ASP A 154 -6.49 -5.46 -5.98
CA ASP A 154 -7.58 -4.49 -6.14
C ASP A 154 -7.22 -3.38 -7.12
N VAL A 155 -5.95 -2.96 -7.15
CA VAL A 155 -5.44 -1.88 -8.00
C VAL A 155 -4.11 -2.28 -8.61
N ILE A 156 -3.92 -1.94 -9.88
CA ILE A 156 -2.67 -2.18 -10.61
C ILE A 156 -1.96 -0.85 -10.88
N ILE A 157 -0.66 -0.80 -10.58
CA ILE A 157 0.20 0.34 -10.92
C ILE A 157 1.24 -0.10 -11.93
N ASP A 158 1.23 0.55 -13.08
CA ASP A 158 2.21 0.36 -14.15
C ASP A 158 3.39 1.31 -13.96
N GLY A 159 4.50 0.76 -13.46
CA GLY A 159 5.80 1.42 -13.35
C GLY A 159 6.76 1.07 -14.49
N THR A 160 6.27 0.47 -15.57
CA THR A 160 7.11 0.06 -16.71
C THR A 160 7.46 1.23 -17.62
N ASP A 161 8.54 1.08 -18.36
CA ASP A 161 9.07 2.09 -19.30
C ASP A 161 8.92 1.68 -20.77
N ASN A 162 8.19 0.60 -21.07
CA ASN A 162 8.00 0.11 -22.41
C ASN A 162 6.52 -0.07 -22.79
N PHE A 163 6.20 0.22 -24.05
CA PHE A 163 4.83 0.17 -24.56
C PHE A 163 4.24 -1.24 -24.56
N GLN A 164 5.04 -2.27 -24.79
CA GLN A 164 4.55 -3.65 -24.86
C GLN A 164 3.94 -4.08 -23.52
N SER A 165 4.64 -3.86 -22.41
CA SER A 165 4.14 -4.15 -21.07
C SER A 165 2.92 -3.31 -20.74
N ARG A 166 2.92 -2.03 -21.15
CA ARG A 166 1.80 -1.11 -20.90
C ARG A 166 0.52 -1.54 -21.58
N TYR A 167 0.57 -1.92 -22.86
CA TYR A 167 -0.60 -2.46 -23.56
C TYR A 167 -1.08 -3.75 -22.94
N LEU A 168 -0.17 -4.67 -22.60
CA LEU A 168 -0.52 -5.93 -21.94
C LEU A 168 -1.24 -5.68 -20.60
N ILE A 169 -0.73 -4.77 -19.77
CA ILE A 169 -1.36 -4.42 -18.49
C ILE A 169 -2.75 -3.80 -18.72
N GLY A 170 -2.86 -2.84 -19.65
CA GLY A 170 -4.11 -2.18 -19.98
C GLY A 170 -5.18 -3.15 -20.45
N ASP A 171 -4.85 -4.01 -21.43
CA ASP A 171 -5.76 -5.01 -21.95
C ASP A 171 -6.21 -6.00 -20.85
N ALA A 172 -5.28 -6.47 -20.03
CA ALA A 172 -5.59 -7.39 -18.94
C ALA A 172 -6.46 -6.71 -17.84
N CYS A 173 -6.23 -5.45 -17.52
CA CYS A 173 -7.05 -4.70 -16.57
C CYS A 173 -8.46 -4.46 -17.10
N GLU A 174 -8.62 -4.16 -18.40
CA GLU A 174 -9.92 -4.03 -19.04
C GLU A 174 -10.71 -5.35 -19.00
N ILE A 175 -10.07 -6.48 -19.31
CA ILE A 175 -10.70 -7.80 -19.23
C ILE A 175 -11.14 -8.14 -17.79
N LEU A 176 -10.36 -7.75 -16.79
CA LEU A 176 -10.58 -8.07 -15.39
C LEU A 176 -11.43 -7.02 -14.65
N ASP A 177 -11.84 -5.93 -15.31
CA ASP A 177 -12.51 -4.76 -14.70
C ASP A 177 -11.73 -4.23 -13.47
N LYS A 178 -10.39 -4.07 -13.62
CA LYS A 178 -9.49 -3.61 -12.56
C LYS A 178 -9.07 -2.15 -12.76
N PRO A 179 -9.05 -1.35 -11.69
CA PRO A 179 -8.44 -0.02 -11.74
C PRO A 179 -6.96 -0.13 -12.10
N TRP A 180 -6.55 0.66 -13.08
CA TRP A 180 -5.19 0.73 -13.58
C TRP A 180 -4.68 2.17 -13.57
N ILE A 181 -3.52 2.37 -12.98
CA ILE A 181 -2.85 3.67 -12.89
C ILE A 181 -1.49 3.54 -13.58
N PHE A 182 -1.24 4.36 -14.58
CA PHE A 182 0.07 4.39 -15.23
C PHE A 182 0.72 5.78 -15.13
N GLY A 183 2.04 5.77 -15.01
CA GLY A 183 2.87 6.96 -15.12
C GLY A 183 3.76 6.90 -16.37
N SER A 184 4.11 8.05 -16.91
CA SER A 184 5.04 8.14 -18.04
C SER A 184 5.84 9.42 -17.94
N ILE A 185 7.13 9.34 -18.26
CA ILE A 185 8.01 10.48 -18.36
C ILE A 185 8.66 10.41 -19.75
N HIS A 186 8.47 11.45 -20.55
CA HIS A 186 9.11 11.57 -21.83
C HIS A 186 9.78 12.94 -21.95
N ARG A 187 11.12 12.97 -21.94
CA ARG A 187 11.95 14.19 -21.99
C ARG A 187 11.57 15.16 -20.83
N PHE A 188 11.03 16.33 -21.16
CA PHE A 188 10.58 17.36 -20.23
C PHE A 188 9.06 17.64 -20.33
N GLU A 189 8.31 16.68 -20.85
CA GLU A 189 6.86 16.74 -21.04
C GLU A 189 6.13 15.87 -19.99
#